data_5f7e129cf6db56b5a1a4556c76fda21b
#
_entry.id   5f7e129cf6db56b5a1a4556c76fda21b
#
_cell.length_a   1.000
_cell.length_b   1.000
_cell.length_c   1.000
_cell.angle_alpha   90.00
_cell.angle_beta   90.00
_cell.angle_gamma   90.00
#
_symmetry.space_group_name_H-M   'P 1'
#
loop_
_entity.id
_entity.type
_entity.pdbx_description
1 polymer ?
#
loop_
_entity_poly.entity_id
_entity_poly.type
_entity_poly.pdbx_seq_one_letter_code
_entity_poly.pdbx_strand_id
1 'polypeptide(L)'
;MNDRIHELLYRNLQEVFGEGDAERRRAAIEELYTEDCVLYVPPGTFVGHDALDRFAGDLRASHPHFVYAPHGEAQALHNAGRLAWGSGPRGEVPDYTGVDVIIVRDGKIEALYVFLDSVPS
;
A
#
# COMPACT_ATOMS: atom_id res chain seq x y z
N MET A 1 -10.87 -9.76 -12.09
CA MET A 1 -11.73 -8.70 -12.60
C MET A 1 -11.24 -7.34 -12.15
N ASN A 2 -11.46 -6.32 -12.96
CA ASN A 2 -10.97 -4.98 -12.68
C ASN A 2 -11.48 -4.43 -11.35
N ASP A 3 -12.74 -4.72 -11.00
CA ASP A 3 -13.32 -4.21 -9.75
C ASP A 3 -12.56 -4.70 -8.53
N ARG A 4 -12.13 -5.97 -8.52
CA ARG A 4 -11.37 -6.50 -7.40
C ARG A 4 -9.99 -5.85 -7.32
N ILE A 5 -9.35 -5.61 -8.46
CA ILE A 5 -8.03 -4.96 -8.47
C ILE A 5 -8.15 -3.52 -7.95
N HIS A 6 -9.18 -2.78 -8.37
CA HIS A 6 -9.44 -1.44 -7.85
C HIS A 6 -9.66 -1.47 -6.35
N GLU A 7 -10.47 -2.40 -5.88
CA GLU A 7 -10.74 -2.56 -4.45
C GLU A 7 -9.46 -2.84 -3.66
N LEU A 8 -8.63 -3.75 -4.16
CA LEU A 8 -7.37 -4.09 -3.50
C LEU A 8 -6.45 -2.87 -3.38
N LEU A 9 -6.35 -2.08 -4.44
CA LEU A 9 -5.52 -0.88 -4.43
C LEU A 9 -5.98 0.13 -3.39
N TYR A 10 -7.26 0.44 -3.34
CA TYR A 10 -7.80 1.41 -2.39
C TYR A 10 -7.74 0.89 -0.96
N ARG A 11 -8.08 -0.38 -0.75
CA ARG A 11 -8.06 -0.97 0.59
C ARG A 11 -6.64 -1.08 1.13
N ASN A 12 -5.68 -1.43 0.27
CA ASN A 12 -4.29 -1.47 0.68
C ASN A 12 -3.83 -0.10 1.20
N LEU A 13 -4.18 0.96 0.48
CA LEU A 13 -3.77 2.30 0.86
C LEU A 13 -4.38 2.70 2.21
N GLN A 14 -5.64 2.41 2.44
CA GLN A 14 -6.37 2.87 3.63
C GLN A 14 -6.28 1.91 4.81
N GLU A 15 -6.29 0.61 4.55
CA GLU A 15 -6.40 -0.40 5.61
C GLU A 15 -5.08 -1.04 5.99
N VAL A 16 -4.04 -0.87 5.18
CA VAL A 16 -2.71 -1.38 5.50
C VAL A 16 -1.77 -0.21 5.82
N PHE A 17 -1.48 0.62 4.84
CA PHE A 17 -0.52 1.72 5.04
C PHE A 17 -1.12 2.89 5.80
N GLY A 18 -2.41 3.13 5.66
CA GLY A 18 -3.11 4.18 6.39
C GLY A 18 -3.66 3.76 7.75
N GLU A 19 -3.57 2.48 8.12
CA GLU A 19 -4.19 1.98 9.35
C GLU A 19 -3.22 2.05 10.52
N GLY A 20 -3.59 2.81 11.54
CA GLY A 20 -2.76 2.95 12.75
C GLY A 20 -2.94 1.83 13.77
N ASP A 21 -4.05 1.10 13.73
CA ASP A 21 -4.30 0.01 14.68
C ASP A 21 -3.66 -1.28 14.17
N ALA A 22 -2.80 -1.87 14.98
CA ALA A 22 -2.02 -3.04 14.57
C ALA A 22 -2.90 -4.26 14.29
N GLU A 23 -3.95 -4.47 15.06
CA GLU A 23 -4.82 -5.62 14.86
C GLU A 23 -5.63 -5.49 13.58
N ARG A 24 -6.20 -4.31 13.32
CA ARG A 24 -6.95 -4.07 12.08
C ARG A 24 -6.05 -4.15 10.86
N ARG A 25 -4.83 -3.60 10.95
CA ARG A 25 -3.87 -3.68 9.85
C ARG A 25 -3.53 -5.14 9.54
N ARG A 26 -3.25 -5.95 10.57
CA ARG A 26 -2.91 -7.37 10.37
C ARG A 26 -4.06 -8.12 9.72
N ALA A 27 -5.29 -7.89 10.17
CA ALA A 27 -6.46 -8.54 9.60
C ALA A 27 -6.60 -8.18 8.11
N ALA A 28 -6.36 -6.92 7.75
CA ALA A 28 -6.42 -6.49 6.35
C ALA A 28 -5.32 -7.17 5.53
N ILE A 29 -4.12 -7.26 6.05
CA ILE A 29 -3.02 -7.93 5.35
C ILE A 29 -3.39 -9.38 5.05
N GLU A 30 -3.94 -10.09 6.04
CA GLU A 30 -4.32 -11.48 5.85
C GLU A 30 -5.43 -11.66 4.84
N GLU A 31 -6.32 -10.68 4.74
CA GLU A 31 -7.39 -10.72 3.75
C GLU A 31 -6.93 -10.33 2.35
N LEU A 32 -6.08 -9.32 2.23
CA LEU A 32 -5.76 -8.69 0.95
C LEU A 32 -4.53 -9.28 0.26
N TYR A 33 -3.62 -9.90 0.99
CA TYR A 33 -2.34 -10.37 0.45
C TYR A 33 -2.21 -11.89 0.50
N THR A 34 -1.50 -12.44 -0.50
CA THR A 34 -1.12 -13.86 -0.44
C THR A 34 -0.09 -14.08 0.67
N GLU A 35 0.02 -15.32 1.14
CA GLU A 35 0.98 -15.63 2.22
C GLU A 35 2.43 -15.41 1.79
N ASP A 36 2.72 -15.64 0.51
CA ASP A 36 4.05 -15.49 -0.07
C ASP A 36 4.26 -14.13 -0.73
N CYS A 37 3.45 -13.14 -0.37
CA CYS A 37 3.52 -11.80 -0.97
C CYS A 37 4.89 -11.17 -0.82
N VAL A 38 5.24 -10.28 -1.76
CA VAL A 38 6.50 -9.56 -1.72
C VAL A 38 6.22 -8.07 -1.87
N LEU A 39 6.82 -7.29 -0.98
CA LEU A 39 6.78 -5.84 -1.04
C LEU A 39 8.13 -5.32 -1.53
N TYR A 40 8.10 -4.57 -2.63
CA TYR A 40 9.29 -3.93 -3.19
C TYR A 40 9.19 -2.43 -2.96
N VAL A 41 10.09 -1.89 -2.14
CA VAL A 41 10.14 -0.47 -1.81
C VAL A 41 11.58 0.02 -1.94
N PRO A 42 11.81 1.35 -2.03
CA PRO A 42 13.18 1.83 -2.21
C PRO A 42 14.22 1.27 -1.23
N PRO A 43 13.91 1.13 0.08
CA PRO A 43 14.92 0.58 1.00
C PRO A 43 15.14 -0.93 0.88
N GLY A 44 14.25 -1.69 0.24
CA GLY A 44 14.48 -3.13 0.15
C GLY A 44 13.28 -3.94 -0.25
N THR A 45 13.38 -5.24 -0.03
CA THR A 45 12.38 -6.24 -0.37
C THR A 45 11.95 -6.95 0.89
N PHE A 46 10.64 -7.08 1.09
CA PHE A 46 10.06 -7.69 2.29
C PHE A 46 9.10 -8.80 1.88
N VAL A 47 9.32 -10.01 2.38
CA VAL A 47 8.58 -11.21 1.97
C VAL A 47 7.67 -11.67 3.10
N GLY A 48 6.38 -11.87 2.79
CA GLY A 48 5.40 -12.44 3.70
C GLY A 48 4.69 -11.41 4.56
N HIS A 49 3.64 -11.88 5.26
CA HIS A 49 2.78 -11.02 6.05
C HIS A 49 3.51 -10.35 7.22
N ASP A 50 4.38 -11.08 7.90
CA ASP A 50 5.06 -10.52 9.07
C ASP A 50 5.99 -9.36 8.70
N ALA A 51 6.75 -9.53 7.61
CA ALA A 51 7.67 -8.49 7.16
C ALA A 51 6.90 -7.27 6.65
N LEU A 52 5.82 -7.50 5.90
CA LEU A 52 4.96 -6.43 5.40
C LEU A 52 4.34 -5.64 6.55
N ASP A 53 3.79 -6.36 7.53
CA ASP A 53 3.16 -5.74 8.69
C ASP A 53 4.16 -4.89 9.49
N ARG A 54 5.36 -5.42 9.68
CA ARG A 54 6.41 -4.70 10.40
C ARG A 54 6.79 -3.41 9.65
N PHE A 55 6.96 -3.50 8.33
CA PHE A 55 7.31 -2.33 7.54
C PHE A 55 6.21 -1.26 7.60
N ALA A 56 4.96 -1.66 7.40
CA ALA A 56 3.83 -0.72 7.43
C ALA A 56 3.65 -0.11 8.83
N GLY A 57 3.84 -0.92 9.87
CA GLY A 57 3.74 -0.46 11.25
C GLY A 57 4.83 0.54 11.61
N ASP A 58 6.06 0.27 11.19
CA ASP A 58 7.19 1.19 11.43
C ASP A 58 6.96 2.51 10.71
N LEU A 59 6.44 2.46 9.50
CA LEU A 59 6.14 3.65 8.73
C LEU A 59 5.07 4.50 9.42
N ARG A 60 4.01 3.87 9.93
CA ARG A 60 2.97 4.56 10.69
C ARG A 60 3.53 5.18 11.98
N ALA A 61 4.39 4.45 12.68
CA ALA A 61 4.99 4.94 13.91
C ALA A 61 5.89 6.15 13.65
N SER A 62 6.57 6.18 12.51
CA SER A 62 7.44 7.30 12.13
C SER A 62 6.64 8.56 11.79
N HIS A 63 5.43 8.40 11.24
CA HIS A 63 4.60 9.51 10.77
C HIS A 63 3.15 9.32 11.20
N PRO A 64 2.87 9.35 12.53
CA PRO A 64 1.53 8.99 13.02
C PRO A 64 0.43 9.96 12.60
N HIS A 65 0.77 11.18 12.19
CA HIS A 65 -0.21 12.17 11.75
C HIS A 65 -0.47 12.14 10.25
N PHE A 66 0.27 11.32 9.50
CA PHE A 66 0.11 11.27 8.06
C PHE A 66 -1.10 10.44 7.68
N VAL A 67 -1.80 10.90 6.64
CA VAL A 67 -2.86 10.12 5.98
C VAL A 67 -2.40 9.80 4.57
N TYR A 68 -2.95 8.74 4.01
CA TYR A 68 -2.72 8.36 2.63
C TYR A 68 -3.99 8.64 1.84
N ALA A 69 -3.84 9.34 0.72
CA ALA A 69 -4.98 9.70 -0.11
C ALA A 69 -4.69 9.38 -1.57
N PRO A 70 -5.65 8.78 -2.29
CA PRO A 70 -5.43 8.53 -3.72
C PRO A 70 -5.38 9.84 -4.50
N HIS A 71 -4.51 9.87 -5.50
CA HIS A 71 -4.39 10.98 -6.45
C HIS A 71 -4.81 10.48 -7.83
N GLY A 72 -6.09 10.57 -8.12
CA GLY A 72 -6.65 10.06 -9.36
C GLY A 72 -7.29 8.71 -9.15
N GLU A 73 -7.58 8.03 -10.25
CA GLU A 73 -8.29 6.78 -10.22
C GLU A 73 -7.37 5.59 -10.41
N ALA A 74 -7.74 4.47 -9.77
CA ALA A 74 -7.03 3.22 -9.97
C ALA A 74 -7.18 2.75 -11.41
N GLN A 75 -6.14 2.12 -11.93
CA GLN A 75 -6.16 1.51 -13.25
C GLN A 75 -5.81 0.03 -13.11
N ALA A 76 -6.44 -0.80 -13.94
CA ALA A 76 -6.17 -2.23 -13.95
C ALA A 76 -5.87 -2.67 -15.37
N LEU A 77 -4.92 -3.61 -15.49
CA LEU A 77 -4.54 -4.19 -16.78
C LEU A 77 -4.15 -5.64 -16.51
N HIS A 78 -4.93 -6.57 -17.05
CA HIS A 78 -4.75 -8.00 -16.79
C HIS A 78 -4.73 -8.27 -15.28
N ASN A 79 -3.64 -8.83 -14.75
CA ASN A 79 -3.52 -9.12 -13.33
C ASN A 79 -2.78 -8.03 -12.55
N ALA A 80 -2.56 -6.88 -13.18
CA ALA A 80 -1.84 -5.78 -12.55
C ALA A 80 -2.76 -4.59 -12.33
N GLY A 81 -2.41 -3.76 -11.35
CA GLY A 81 -3.13 -2.51 -11.11
C GLY A 81 -2.18 -1.44 -10.60
N ARG A 82 -2.56 -0.18 -10.76
CA ARG A 82 -1.77 0.93 -10.26
C ARG A 82 -2.68 2.02 -9.68
N LEU A 83 -2.14 2.72 -8.67
CA LEU A 83 -2.84 3.84 -8.04
C LEU A 83 -1.81 4.86 -7.55
N ALA A 84 -1.93 6.08 -8.03
CA ALA A 84 -1.12 7.18 -7.51
C ALA A 84 -1.71 7.66 -6.18
N TRP A 85 -0.83 8.08 -5.27
CA TRP A 85 -1.26 8.51 -3.93
C TRP A 85 -0.33 9.60 -3.39
N GLY A 86 -0.83 10.31 -2.39
CA GLY A 86 -0.03 11.27 -1.64
C GLY A 86 -0.12 10.98 -0.15
N SER A 87 0.90 11.36 0.59
CA SER A 87 0.94 11.17 2.04
C SER A 87 1.47 12.40 2.74
N GLY A 88 0.80 12.78 3.81
CA GLY A 88 1.15 13.92 4.64
C GLY A 88 0.08 14.17 5.68
N PRO A 89 0.20 15.26 6.45
CA PRO A 89 -0.81 15.60 7.44
C PRO A 89 -2.17 15.87 6.78
N ARG A 90 -3.23 15.46 7.46
CA ARG A 90 -4.59 15.62 6.96
C ARG A 90 -4.89 17.09 6.65
N GLY A 91 -5.45 17.34 5.47
CA GLY A 91 -5.85 18.68 5.04
C GLY A 91 -4.72 19.55 4.52
N GLU A 92 -3.51 19.01 4.41
CA GLU A 92 -2.34 19.75 3.91
C GLU A 92 -1.85 19.15 2.60
N VAL A 93 -1.01 19.89 1.91
CA VAL A 93 -0.33 19.38 0.72
C VAL A 93 0.51 18.18 1.11
N PRO A 94 0.48 17.09 0.34
CA PRO A 94 1.27 15.90 0.70
C PRO A 94 2.75 16.20 0.83
N ASP A 95 3.37 15.61 1.85
CA ASP A 95 4.83 15.70 2.03
C ASP A 95 5.56 14.93 0.95
N TYR A 96 4.97 13.82 0.50
CA TYR A 96 5.52 13.04 -0.60
C TYR A 96 4.40 12.31 -1.33
N THR A 97 4.70 11.89 -2.56
CA THR A 97 3.74 11.19 -3.42
C THR A 97 4.41 9.95 -4.01
N GLY A 98 3.59 9.05 -4.48
CA GLY A 98 4.08 7.84 -5.09
C GLY A 98 3.01 7.14 -5.90
N VAL A 99 3.38 5.96 -6.40
CA VAL A 99 2.48 5.09 -7.15
C VAL A 99 2.65 3.67 -6.64
N ASP A 100 1.53 3.05 -6.30
CA ASP A 100 1.50 1.62 -5.99
C ASP A 100 1.19 0.86 -7.26
N VAL A 101 1.95 -0.20 -7.52
CA VAL A 101 1.64 -1.16 -8.59
C VAL A 101 1.51 -2.52 -7.95
N ILE A 102 0.37 -3.18 -8.15
CA ILE A 102 0.13 -4.51 -7.59
C ILE A 102 0.03 -5.56 -8.68
N ILE A 103 0.45 -6.77 -8.33
CA ILE A 103 0.21 -7.98 -9.12
C ILE A 103 -0.72 -8.85 -8.29
N VAL A 104 -1.76 -9.36 -8.92
CA VAL A 104 -2.84 -10.08 -8.22
C VAL A 104 -2.86 -11.54 -8.63
N ARG A 105 -3.02 -12.42 -7.65
CA ARG A 105 -3.19 -13.86 -7.86
C ARG A 105 -4.33 -14.33 -6.97
N ASP A 106 -5.32 -14.99 -7.57
CA ASP A 106 -6.46 -15.56 -6.86
C ASP A 106 -7.19 -14.54 -5.98
N GLY A 107 -7.32 -13.31 -6.49
CA GLY A 107 -8.05 -12.24 -5.79
C GLY A 107 -7.29 -11.58 -4.66
N LYS A 108 -6.00 -11.86 -4.52
CA LYS A 108 -5.15 -11.25 -3.49
C LYS A 108 -3.88 -10.68 -4.11
N ILE A 109 -3.26 -9.75 -3.39
CA ILE A 109 -2.01 -9.12 -3.84
C ILE A 109 -0.86 -10.10 -3.61
N GLU A 110 -0.15 -10.48 -4.67
CA GLU A 110 1.06 -11.29 -4.53
C GLU A 110 2.33 -10.46 -4.59
N ALA A 111 2.26 -9.25 -5.16
CA ALA A 111 3.39 -8.34 -5.18
C ALA A 111 2.90 -6.91 -5.15
N LEU A 112 3.59 -6.07 -4.39
CA LEU A 112 3.36 -4.63 -4.36
C LEU A 112 4.68 -3.93 -4.65
N TYR A 113 4.70 -3.09 -5.68
CA TYR A 113 5.84 -2.24 -6.01
C TYR A 113 5.46 -0.81 -5.67
N VAL A 114 6.29 -0.15 -4.85
CA VAL A 114 6.04 1.23 -4.45
C VAL A 114 7.07 2.12 -5.13
N PHE A 115 6.60 2.97 -6.04
CA PHE A 115 7.43 3.96 -6.72
C PHE A 115 7.21 5.30 -6.05
N LEU A 116 8.28 5.93 -5.59
CA LEU A 116 8.18 7.29 -5.04
C LEU A 116 8.51 8.29 -6.13
N ASP A 117 7.68 9.32 -6.27
CA ASP A 117 7.89 10.38 -7.27
C ASP A 117 9.07 11.25 -6.87
N SER A 118 9.25 11.44 -5.57
CA SER A 118 10.41 12.15 -5.03
C SER A 118 10.77 11.50 -3.71
N VAL A 119 12.07 11.39 -3.46
CA VAL A 119 12.54 10.86 -2.19
C VAL A 119 12.64 12.02 -1.21
N PRO A 120 11.99 11.95 -0.03
CA PRO A 120 12.15 12.98 1.00
C PRO A 120 13.62 13.09 1.37
N SER A 121 14.13 14.29 1.38
CA SER A 121 15.52 14.54 1.72
C SER A 121 15.70 14.73 3.22
#